data_bb4a4352c038bc54b14aeace70789da9
#
_entry.id   bb4a4352c038bc54b14aeace70789da9
#
_cell.length_a   1.000
_cell.length_b   1.000
_cell.length_c   1.000
_cell.angle_alpha   90.00
_cell.angle_beta   90.00
_cell.angle_gamma   90.00
#
_symmetry.space_group_name_H-M   'P 1'
#
loop_
_entity.id
_entity.type
_entity.pdbx_description
1 polymer ?
#
loop_
_entity_poly.entity_id
_entity_poly.type
_entity_poly.pdbx_seq_one_letter_code
_entity_poly.pdbx_strand_id
1 'polypeptide(L)'
;MYAEETVSIDIPAGVQEGMQLSLSGKGNAGERGGAPGDLLIVIEEEAHKELHRDGLNVAYELHITFPEAAFGTTVEVPTIDGRAKIKIPAGTQSGKIFRLKGKGFPEVQGYQRGDQLVHVNIWTPQNLTVEERGMLEKMNDSPNFKPQPGKSEKSFFEKVKEVFT
;
A
#
# COMPACT_ATOMS: atom_id res chain seq x y z
N MET A 1 10.09 26.47 -37.53
CA MET A 1 9.10 27.21 -36.69
C MET A 1 8.59 26.24 -35.63
N TYR A 2 8.72 26.58 -34.39
CA TYR A 2 8.18 25.80 -33.28
C TYR A 2 6.78 26.30 -32.94
N ALA A 3 5.82 25.43 -32.89
CA ALA A 3 4.46 25.74 -32.47
C ALA A 3 4.12 24.91 -31.22
N GLU A 4 3.46 25.54 -30.26
CA GLU A 4 2.89 24.84 -29.09
C GLU A 4 1.50 24.38 -29.44
N GLU A 5 1.23 23.12 -29.25
CA GLU A 5 -0.08 22.52 -29.40
C GLU A 5 -0.45 21.78 -28.13
N THR A 6 -1.67 22.01 -27.64
CA THR A 6 -2.22 21.28 -26.53
C THR A 6 -2.91 20.02 -27.05
N VAL A 7 -2.49 18.86 -26.59
CA VAL A 7 -3.11 17.58 -26.93
C VAL A 7 -3.78 16.97 -25.70
N SER A 8 -4.93 16.36 -25.92
CA SER A 8 -5.68 15.64 -24.90
C SER A 8 -5.39 14.16 -25.04
N ILE A 9 -5.09 13.49 -23.93
CA ILE A 9 -4.85 12.04 -23.91
C ILE A 9 -5.70 11.40 -22.84
N ASP A 10 -6.12 10.16 -23.12
CA ASP A 10 -6.78 9.31 -22.12
C ASP A 10 -5.73 8.36 -21.55
N ILE A 11 -5.51 8.44 -20.25
CA ILE A 11 -4.60 7.56 -19.55
C ILE A 11 -5.41 6.38 -19.00
N PRO A 12 -5.17 5.14 -19.49
CA PRO A 12 -5.90 3.99 -18.98
C PRO A 12 -5.67 3.77 -17.49
N ALA A 13 -6.71 3.34 -16.79
CA ALA A 13 -6.57 2.95 -15.39
C ALA A 13 -5.59 1.77 -15.27
N GLY A 14 -4.75 1.80 -14.24
CA GLY A 14 -3.79 0.72 -13.98
C GLY A 14 -2.44 0.87 -14.67
N VAL A 15 -2.19 1.95 -15.43
CA VAL A 15 -0.87 2.17 -16.05
C VAL A 15 0.24 2.14 -15.00
N GLN A 16 1.40 1.67 -15.42
CA GLN A 16 2.57 1.49 -14.55
C GLN A 16 3.74 2.31 -15.04
N GLU A 17 4.70 2.53 -14.14
CA GLU A 17 5.97 3.16 -14.44
C GLU A 17 6.61 2.57 -15.70
N GLY A 18 7.03 3.45 -16.60
CA GLY A 18 7.72 3.05 -17.83
C GLY A 18 6.82 2.61 -18.99
N MET A 19 5.50 2.52 -18.78
CA MET A 19 4.58 2.24 -19.89
C MET A 19 4.58 3.39 -20.89
N GLN A 20 4.41 3.06 -22.16
CA GLN A 20 4.36 4.04 -23.25
C GLN A 20 2.98 4.09 -23.87
N LEU A 21 2.52 5.32 -24.10
CA LEU A 21 1.30 5.60 -24.85
C LEU A 21 1.69 6.30 -26.16
N SER A 22 1.05 5.95 -27.25
CA SER A 22 1.31 6.57 -28.56
C SER A 22 0.11 7.34 -29.04
N LEU A 23 0.34 8.58 -29.49
CA LEU A 23 -0.65 9.39 -30.19
C LEU A 23 -0.25 9.50 -31.65
N SER A 24 -1.01 8.87 -32.53
CA SER A 24 -0.77 8.88 -33.95
C SER A 24 -0.92 10.28 -34.53
N GLY A 25 0.02 10.69 -35.36
CA GLY A 25 -0.02 11.95 -36.07
C GLY A 25 0.26 13.19 -35.23
N LYS A 26 0.69 13.04 -33.98
CA LYS A 26 0.97 14.16 -33.07
C LYS A 26 2.47 14.36 -32.79
N GLY A 27 3.32 13.62 -33.49
CA GLY A 27 4.78 13.79 -33.43
C GLY A 27 5.29 14.94 -34.35
N ASN A 28 6.56 14.86 -34.68
CA ASN A 28 7.19 15.83 -35.55
C ASN A 28 6.53 15.91 -36.95
N ALA A 29 6.50 17.10 -37.53
CA ALA A 29 6.00 17.26 -38.87
C ALA A 29 6.82 16.46 -39.89
N GLY A 30 6.14 15.82 -40.83
CA GLY A 30 6.79 15.09 -41.90
C GLY A 30 7.59 15.98 -42.82
N GLU A 31 8.67 15.41 -43.41
CA GLU A 31 9.45 16.13 -44.42
C GLU A 31 8.62 16.30 -45.70
N ARG A 32 8.75 17.46 -46.31
CA ARG A 32 8.12 17.80 -47.62
C ARG A 32 6.60 17.57 -47.67
N GLY A 33 5.90 17.83 -46.57
CA GLY A 33 4.45 17.67 -46.52
C GLY A 33 3.97 16.24 -46.28
N GLY A 34 4.88 15.35 -45.84
CA GLY A 34 4.52 13.99 -45.43
C GLY A 34 3.71 13.98 -44.15
N ALA A 35 3.16 12.80 -43.81
CA ALA A 35 2.40 12.62 -42.58
C ALA A 35 3.27 12.86 -41.33
N PRO A 36 2.74 13.52 -40.29
CA PRO A 36 3.46 13.68 -39.03
C PRO A 36 3.71 12.31 -38.37
N GLY A 37 4.80 12.23 -37.63
CA GLY A 37 5.10 11.04 -36.81
C GLY A 37 4.17 10.89 -35.62
N ASP A 38 4.41 9.88 -34.81
CA ASP A 38 3.65 9.62 -33.59
C ASP A 38 4.30 10.30 -32.39
N LEU A 39 3.48 10.75 -31.44
CA LEU A 39 3.96 11.24 -30.16
C LEU A 39 3.99 10.08 -29.17
N LEU A 40 5.15 9.81 -28.60
CA LEU A 40 5.31 8.81 -27.54
C LEU A 40 5.27 9.48 -26.18
N ILE A 41 4.44 8.93 -25.30
CA ILE A 41 4.29 9.42 -23.94
C ILE A 41 4.73 8.32 -23.01
N VAL A 42 5.72 8.61 -22.15
CA VAL A 42 6.23 7.69 -21.14
C VAL A 42 5.59 8.02 -19.81
N ILE A 43 5.05 7.00 -19.15
CA ILE A 43 4.42 7.16 -17.84
C ILE A 43 5.48 7.16 -16.76
N GLU A 44 5.47 8.18 -15.92
CA GLU A 44 6.22 8.24 -14.68
C GLU A 44 5.23 8.21 -13.51
N GLU A 45 5.52 7.37 -12.51
CA GLU A 45 4.67 7.24 -11.33
C GLU A 45 5.17 8.16 -10.23
N GLU A 46 4.28 9.01 -9.73
CA GLU A 46 4.57 9.85 -8.58
C GLU A 46 4.34 9.07 -7.28
N ALA A 47 5.33 9.11 -6.38
CA ALA A 47 5.23 8.42 -5.10
C ALA A 47 4.12 9.01 -4.22
N HIS A 48 3.27 8.13 -3.68
CA HIS A 48 2.25 8.53 -2.72
C HIS A 48 2.85 8.52 -1.30
N LYS A 49 2.34 9.40 -0.44
CA LYS A 49 2.85 9.53 0.94
C LYS A 49 2.57 8.28 1.79
N GLU A 50 1.45 7.63 1.57
CA GLU A 50 0.95 6.56 2.45
C GLU A 50 0.83 5.22 1.74
N LEU A 51 0.50 5.23 0.45
CA LEU A 51 0.25 4.02 -0.32
C LEU A 51 1.46 3.67 -1.19
N HIS A 52 1.88 2.42 -1.12
CA HIS A 52 3.01 1.90 -1.88
C HIS A 52 2.53 0.85 -2.87
N ARG A 53 2.87 1.06 -4.13
CA ARG A 53 2.48 0.15 -5.20
C ARG A 53 3.43 -1.04 -5.31
N ASP A 54 2.87 -2.24 -5.46
CA ASP A 54 3.58 -3.47 -5.76
C ASP A 54 2.81 -4.22 -6.86
N GLY A 55 3.16 -3.96 -8.12
CA GLY A 55 2.40 -4.50 -9.25
C GLY A 55 0.96 -3.99 -9.25
N LEU A 56 0.01 -4.91 -9.16
CA LEU A 56 -1.41 -4.58 -9.04
C LEU A 56 -1.86 -4.38 -7.58
N ASN A 57 -1.04 -4.80 -6.63
CA ASN A 57 -1.33 -4.64 -5.21
C ASN A 57 -0.86 -3.28 -4.70
N VAL A 58 -1.45 -2.85 -3.62
CA VAL A 58 -1.04 -1.66 -2.90
C VAL A 58 -0.85 -1.99 -1.43
N ALA A 59 0.22 -1.50 -0.84
CA ALA A 59 0.54 -1.71 0.56
C ALA A 59 0.33 -0.44 1.37
N TYR A 60 -0.21 -0.60 2.56
CA TYR A 60 -0.40 0.46 3.53
C TYR A 60 0.10 0.01 4.90
N GLU A 61 0.88 0.84 5.58
CA GLU A 61 1.32 0.58 6.93
C GLU A 61 0.40 1.28 7.93
N LEU A 62 -0.29 0.49 8.74
CA LEU A 62 -1.18 0.97 9.78
C LEU A 62 -0.47 0.91 11.12
N HIS A 63 -0.45 2.03 11.84
CA HIS A 63 0.06 2.09 13.20
C HIS A 63 -1.11 2.20 14.16
N ILE A 64 -1.21 1.26 15.10
CA ILE A 64 -2.21 1.28 16.17
C ILE A 64 -1.51 1.23 17.52
N THR A 65 -2.25 1.62 18.55
CA THR A 65 -1.75 1.53 19.92
C THR A 65 -1.81 0.10 20.44
N PHE A 66 -1.04 -0.21 21.47
CA PHE A 66 -1.13 -1.51 22.15
C PHE A 66 -2.53 -1.77 22.72
N PRO A 67 -3.17 -0.81 23.42
CA PRO A 67 -4.55 -1.01 23.87
C PRO A 67 -5.54 -1.30 22.74
N GLU A 68 -5.43 -0.61 21.61
CA GLU A 68 -6.29 -0.87 20.45
C GLU A 68 -6.12 -2.30 19.92
N ALA A 69 -4.88 -2.80 19.87
CA ALA A 69 -4.62 -4.17 19.48
C ALA A 69 -5.17 -5.19 20.48
N ALA A 70 -5.07 -4.88 21.77
CA ALA A 70 -5.55 -5.76 22.83
C ALA A 70 -7.07 -5.83 22.88
N PHE A 71 -7.75 -4.70 22.78
CA PHE A 71 -9.21 -4.62 22.84
C PHE A 71 -9.89 -4.95 21.51
N GLY A 72 -9.20 -4.76 20.41
CA GLY A 72 -9.79 -4.67 19.09
C GLY A 72 -10.31 -3.25 18.83
N THR A 73 -10.37 -2.88 17.57
CA THR A 73 -10.81 -1.55 17.15
C THR A 73 -11.29 -1.59 15.71
N THR A 74 -11.94 -0.53 15.29
CA THR A 74 -12.28 -0.29 13.89
C THR A 74 -11.54 0.95 13.43
N VAL A 75 -10.82 0.84 12.32
CA VAL A 75 -10.02 1.95 11.77
C VAL A 75 -10.40 2.21 10.33
N GLU A 76 -10.25 3.46 9.91
CA GLU A 76 -10.32 3.84 8.52
C GLU A 76 -8.91 3.89 7.93
N VAL A 77 -8.75 3.28 6.76
CA VAL A 77 -7.50 3.31 6.02
C VAL A 77 -7.72 3.94 4.67
N PRO A 78 -6.74 4.68 4.13
CA PRO A 78 -6.84 5.19 2.77
C PRO A 78 -6.79 4.03 1.77
N THR A 79 -7.54 4.19 0.68
CA THR A 79 -7.51 3.28 -0.46
C THR A 79 -7.29 4.10 -1.72
N ILE A 80 -7.07 3.44 -2.85
CA ILE A 80 -6.93 4.13 -4.14
C ILE A 80 -8.18 4.95 -4.46
N ASP A 81 -9.36 4.42 -4.13
CA ASP A 81 -10.65 5.03 -4.48
C ASP A 81 -11.26 5.88 -3.35
N GLY A 82 -10.59 5.99 -2.22
CA GLY A 82 -11.13 6.73 -1.07
C GLY A 82 -10.67 6.16 0.26
N ARG A 83 -11.59 5.68 1.07
CA ARG A 83 -11.30 5.13 2.40
C ARG A 83 -12.10 3.86 2.62
N ALA A 84 -11.56 2.97 3.44
CA ALA A 84 -12.24 1.75 3.85
C ALA A 84 -12.14 1.58 5.36
N LYS A 85 -13.20 1.07 5.96
CA LYS A 85 -13.20 0.70 7.38
C LYS A 85 -12.81 -0.75 7.50
N ILE A 86 -11.87 -1.04 8.40
CA ILE A 86 -11.46 -2.40 8.72
C ILE A 86 -11.61 -2.64 10.21
N LYS A 87 -12.03 -3.84 10.55
CA LYS A 87 -12.13 -4.28 11.93
C LYS A 87 -10.85 -5.02 12.32
N ILE A 88 -10.19 -4.52 13.35
CA ILE A 88 -9.00 -5.14 13.93
C ILE A 88 -9.48 -6.00 15.11
N PRO A 89 -9.37 -7.34 15.03
CA PRO A 89 -9.80 -8.21 16.12
C PRO A 89 -8.99 -8.00 17.39
N ALA A 90 -9.61 -8.23 18.54
CA ALA A 90 -8.91 -8.21 19.81
C ALA A 90 -7.76 -9.25 19.81
N GLY A 91 -6.61 -8.86 20.35
CA GLY A 91 -5.43 -9.73 20.40
C GLY A 91 -4.62 -9.78 19.10
N THR A 92 -4.86 -8.87 18.18
CA THR A 92 -4.07 -8.77 16.95
C THR A 92 -2.60 -8.52 17.27
N GLN A 93 -1.73 -9.33 16.69
CA GLN A 93 -0.29 -9.20 16.88
C GLN A 93 0.32 -8.24 15.86
N SER A 94 1.44 -7.61 16.23
CA SER A 94 2.22 -6.78 15.32
C SER A 94 2.73 -7.61 14.15
N GLY A 95 2.69 -7.04 12.95
CA GLY A 95 3.07 -7.76 11.73
C GLY A 95 1.92 -8.48 11.02
N LYS A 96 0.71 -8.47 11.61
CA LYS A 96 -0.46 -9.03 10.94
C LYS A 96 -0.78 -8.23 9.69
N ILE A 97 -1.09 -8.95 8.62
CA ILE A 97 -1.47 -8.35 7.33
C ILE A 97 -2.96 -8.65 7.08
N PHE A 98 -3.73 -7.60 6.85
CA PHE A 98 -5.12 -7.70 6.41
C PHE A 98 -5.19 -7.45 4.92
N ARG A 99 -5.93 -8.29 4.21
CA ARG A 99 -6.12 -8.15 2.77
C ARG A 99 -7.49 -7.54 2.49
N LEU A 100 -7.49 -6.41 1.79
CA LEU A 100 -8.70 -5.80 1.26
C LEU A 100 -8.83 -6.23 -0.20
N LYS A 101 -9.63 -7.25 -0.44
CA LYS A 101 -9.77 -7.87 -1.76
C LYS A 101 -10.37 -6.87 -2.76
N GLY A 102 -9.74 -6.79 -3.93
CA GLY A 102 -10.20 -5.93 -5.02
C GLY A 102 -9.98 -4.44 -4.80
N LYS A 103 -9.19 -4.03 -3.79
CA LYS A 103 -8.87 -2.62 -3.51
C LYS A 103 -7.50 -2.18 -4.04
N GLY A 104 -6.86 -3.00 -4.84
CA GLY A 104 -5.63 -2.65 -5.55
C GLY A 104 -5.89 -1.99 -6.90
N PHE A 105 -4.90 -2.04 -7.77
CA PHE A 105 -4.97 -1.46 -9.10
C PHE A 105 -5.65 -2.39 -10.08
N PRO A 106 -6.42 -1.85 -11.04
CA PRO A 106 -6.94 -2.64 -12.14
C PRO A 106 -5.83 -2.97 -13.13
N GLU A 107 -5.98 -4.08 -13.82
CA GLU A 107 -5.13 -4.45 -14.95
C GLU A 107 -5.48 -3.59 -16.17
N VAL A 108 -4.45 -3.11 -16.90
CA VAL A 108 -4.65 -2.18 -18.03
C VAL A 108 -5.48 -2.81 -19.16
N GLN A 109 -5.20 -4.06 -19.50
CA GLN A 109 -5.84 -4.77 -20.61
C GLN A 109 -6.56 -6.05 -20.16
N GLY A 110 -7.03 -6.08 -18.93
CA GLY A 110 -7.68 -7.25 -18.37
C GLY A 110 -8.82 -6.88 -17.44
N TYR A 111 -9.39 -7.90 -16.83
CA TYR A 111 -10.50 -7.75 -15.89
C TYR A 111 -10.07 -7.95 -14.45
N GLN A 112 -8.78 -8.26 -14.23
CA GLN A 112 -8.25 -8.51 -12.90
C GLN A 112 -7.99 -7.19 -12.18
N ARG A 113 -8.12 -7.25 -10.87
CA ARG A 113 -7.78 -6.17 -9.98
C ARG A 113 -6.99 -6.72 -8.81
N GLY A 114 -5.94 -6.00 -8.42
CA GLY A 114 -5.14 -6.36 -7.26
C GLY A 114 -5.85 -6.07 -5.94
N ASP A 115 -5.16 -6.32 -4.86
CA ASP A 115 -5.66 -6.16 -3.50
C ASP A 115 -4.87 -5.09 -2.77
N GLN A 116 -5.46 -4.53 -1.71
CA GLN A 116 -4.72 -3.71 -0.76
C GLN A 116 -4.32 -4.56 0.42
N LEU A 117 -3.04 -4.48 0.79
CA LEU A 117 -2.47 -5.15 1.95
C LEU A 117 -2.23 -4.12 3.04
N VAL A 118 -2.85 -4.34 4.20
CA VAL A 118 -2.70 -3.46 5.36
C VAL A 118 -1.83 -4.17 6.38
N HIS A 119 -0.62 -3.66 6.57
CA HIS A 119 0.35 -4.18 7.52
C HIS A 119 0.18 -3.48 8.85
N VAL A 120 -0.16 -4.22 9.90
CA VAL A 120 -0.40 -3.67 11.23
C VAL A 120 0.89 -3.59 12.02
N ASN A 121 1.23 -2.39 12.47
CA ASN A 121 2.33 -2.11 13.38
C ASN A 121 1.77 -1.62 14.70
N ILE A 122 2.21 -2.21 15.80
CA ILE A 122 1.83 -1.76 17.14
C ILE A 122 2.87 -0.75 17.60
N TRP A 123 2.40 0.47 17.88
CA TRP A 123 3.28 1.54 18.32
C TRP A 123 3.70 1.36 19.76
N THR A 124 5.00 1.36 20.01
CA THR A 124 5.58 1.34 21.35
C THR A 124 5.91 2.76 21.76
N PRO A 125 5.41 3.25 22.90
CA PRO A 125 5.74 4.61 23.38
C PRO A 125 7.24 4.76 23.60
N GLN A 126 7.80 5.87 23.14
CA GLN A 126 9.22 6.18 23.31
C GLN A 126 9.51 6.96 24.58
N ASN A 127 8.52 7.66 25.10
CA ASN A 127 8.61 8.46 26.33
C ASN A 127 7.45 8.12 27.24
N LEU A 128 7.72 7.96 28.53
CA LEU A 128 6.73 7.60 29.52
C LEU A 128 6.74 8.61 30.67
N THR A 129 5.55 8.98 31.15
CA THR A 129 5.41 9.67 32.41
C THR A 129 5.64 8.68 33.57
N VAL A 130 5.82 9.20 34.78
CA VAL A 130 5.97 8.36 35.98
C VAL A 130 4.75 7.48 36.19
N GLU A 131 3.55 8.02 35.98
CA GLU A 131 2.29 7.28 36.13
C GLU A 131 2.16 6.16 35.09
N GLU A 132 2.47 6.46 33.82
CA GLU A 132 2.45 5.48 32.74
C GLU A 132 3.44 4.34 33.01
N ARG A 133 4.66 4.68 33.48
CA ARG A 133 5.65 3.67 33.85
C ARG A 133 5.12 2.73 34.93
N GLY A 134 4.50 3.28 35.98
CA GLY A 134 3.93 2.50 37.06
C GLY A 134 2.84 1.54 36.60
N MET A 135 1.96 2.00 35.69
CA MET A 135 0.92 1.17 35.09
C MET A 135 1.50 0.01 34.26
N LEU A 136 2.49 0.31 33.44
CA LEU A 136 3.15 -0.71 32.61
C LEU A 136 3.93 -1.74 33.44
N GLU A 137 4.56 -1.32 34.52
CA GLU A 137 5.24 -2.22 35.45
C GLU A 137 4.27 -3.25 36.05
N LYS A 138 3.08 -2.78 36.48
CA LYS A 138 2.04 -3.68 36.98
C LYS A 138 1.57 -4.67 35.93
N MET A 139 1.35 -4.19 34.69
CA MET A 139 0.93 -5.06 33.57
C MET A 139 2.00 -6.10 33.26
N ASN A 140 3.28 -5.70 33.28
CA ASN A 140 4.37 -6.60 32.94
C ASN A 140 4.47 -7.81 33.87
N ASP A 141 3.99 -7.69 35.11
CA ASP A 141 3.97 -8.78 36.08
C ASP A 141 2.74 -9.70 35.90
N SER A 142 1.77 -9.30 35.10
CA SER A 142 0.58 -10.10 34.85
C SER A 142 0.88 -11.27 33.89
N PRO A 143 0.39 -12.49 34.20
CA PRO A 143 0.61 -13.67 33.36
C PRO A 143 0.15 -13.50 31.91
N ASN A 144 -0.96 -12.78 31.69
CA ASN A 144 -1.50 -12.56 30.35
C ASN A 144 -0.59 -11.72 29.45
N PHE A 145 0.32 -10.93 30.04
CA PHE A 145 1.26 -10.09 29.30
C PHE A 145 2.57 -10.81 28.97
N LYS A 146 2.76 -12.04 29.44
CA LYS A 146 3.92 -12.83 29.06
C LYS A 146 3.73 -13.42 27.67
N PRO A 147 4.76 -13.39 26.82
CA PRO A 147 4.65 -13.97 25.48
C PRO A 147 4.30 -15.44 25.51
N GLN A 148 3.29 -15.83 24.75
CA GLN A 148 2.83 -17.21 24.60
C GLN A 148 2.61 -17.49 23.12
N PRO A 149 3.68 -17.63 22.31
CA PRO A 149 3.56 -17.92 20.89
C PRO A 149 2.80 -19.21 20.65
N GLY A 150 1.71 -19.14 19.90
CA GLY A 150 0.88 -20.29 19.58
C GLY A 150 1.41 -21.06 18.36
N LYS A 151 0.86 -22.29 18.16
CA LYS A 151 1.21 -23.12 17.00
C LYS A 151 0.78 -22.50 15.67
N SER A 152 -0.17 -21.57 15.68
CA SER A 152 -0.64 -20.87 14.50
C SER A 152 0.27 -19.74 14.05
N GLU A 153 1.20 -19.34 14.91
CA GLU A 153 2.17 -18.29 14.58
C GLU A 153 3.40 -18.92 13.96
N LYS A 154 3.76 -18.44 12.80
CA LYS A 154 4.98 -18.91 12.12
C LYS A 154 6.21 -18.50 12.91
N SER A 155 7.10 -19.46 13.14
CA SER A 155 8.39 -19.17 13.78
C SER A 155 9.21 -18.20 12.93
N PHE A 156 10.17 -17.53 13.55
CA PHE A 156 11.11 -16.68 12.84
C PHE A 156 11.78 -17.41 11.68
N PHE A 157 12.17 -18.67 11.89
CA PHE A 157 12.82 -19.48 10.86
C PHE A 157 11.89 -19.81 9.69
N GLU A 158 10.62 -20.06 9.94
CA GLU A 158 9.63 -20.26 8.86
C GLU A 158 9.40 -19.00 8.04
N LYS A 159 9.31 -17.85 8.70
CA LYS A 159 9.20 -16.55 8.01
C LYS A 159 10.43 -16.25 7.15
N VAL A 160 11.61 -16.54 7.67
CA VAL A 160 12.87 -16.38 6.92
C VAL A 160 12.91 -17.29 5.70
N LYS A 161 12.46 -18.53 5.81
CA LYS A 161 12.38 -19.47 4.69
C LYS A 161 11.46 -18.95 3.57
N GLU A 162 10.32 -18.36 3.90
CA GLU A 162 9.38 -17.79 2.93
C GLU A 162 10.00 -16.64 2.14
N VAL A 163 10.86 -15.86 2.75
CA VAL A 163 11.55 -14.73 2.09
C VAL A 163 12.60 -15.23 1.09
N PHE A 164 13.22 -16.39 1.34
CA PHE A 164 14.30 -16.95 0.51
C PHE A 164 13.85 -18.03 -0.48
N THR A 165 12.58 -18.37 -0.54
CA THR A 165 11.98 -19.26 -1.55
C THR A 165 11.11 -18.47 -2.50
#